data_7fd0878464559265e51bd7d5df828bd4
#
_entry.id   7fd0878464559265e51bd7d5df828bd4
#
_cell.length_a   1.000
_cell.length_b   1.000
_cell.length_c   1.000
_cell.angle_alpha   90.00
_cell.angle_beta   90.00
_cell.angle_gamma   90.00
#
_symmetry.space_group_name_H-M   'P 1'
#
loop_
_entity.id
_entity.type
_entity.pdbx_description
1 polymer ?
#
loop_
_entity_poly.entity_id
_entity_poly.type
_entity_poly.pdbx_seq_one_letter_code
_entity_poly.pdbx_strand_id
1 'polypeptide(L)'
;MNPYKVTAYAMDELRRRILPQIQRLFPDGPPLKVIKRLEREDKALQDCPYTYALLIMDEVIRKLRYHRMKAVLEGRWYRSGYAWLLGLTTGNQDEQDWFFRENGFEEFLHPIRDDEDLSMRIIIAPQWGKATCIELLRLYAYEWGFWIWECPNGSLKLINLDHRLDDIYAAKAPSINVFLES
;
A
#
# COMPACT_ATOMS: atom_id res chain seq x y z
N MET A 1 -15.03 -18.00 -4.39
CA MET A 1 -15.13 -16.54 -4.18
C MET A 1 -13.73 -15.98 -4.03
N ASN A 2 -13.38 -14.86 -4.67
CA ASN A 2 -12.04 -14.29 -4.51
C ASN A 2 -11.92 -13.69 -3.09
N PRO A 3 -11.05 -14.20 -2.20
CA PRO A 3 -10.94 -13.73 -0.82
C PRO A 3 -10.39 -12.32 -0.69
N TYR A 4 -9.80 -11.81 -1.77
CA TYR A 4 -9.21 -10.47 -1.83
C TYR A 4 -10.06 -9.50 -2.67
N LYS A 5 -11.34 -9.83 -2.91
CA LYS A 5 -12.23 -8.90 -3.61
C LYS A 5 -12.35 -7.62 -2.78
N VAL A 6 -11.91 -6.52 -3.36
CA VAL A 6 -11.96 -5.22 -2.71
C VAL A 6 -13.41 -4.78 -2.57
N THR A 7 -13.80 -4.40 -1.36
CA THR A 7 -15.16 -3.90 -1.10
C THR A 7 -15.28 -2.44 -1.53
N ALA A 8 -16.49 -2.00 -1.86
CA ALA A 8 -16.77 -0.58 -2.12
C ALA A 8 -16.35 0.29 -0.93
N TYR A 9 -16.58 -0.19 0.30
CA TYR A 9 -16.17 0.51 1.51
C TYR A 9 -14.64 0.72 1.58
N ALA A 10 -13.83 -0.28 1.25
CA ALA A 10 -12.37 -0.15 1.25
C ALA A 10 -11.89 0.87 0.21
N MET A 11 -12.49 0.86 -0.98
CA MET A 11 -12.18 1.85 -2.02
C MET A 11 -12.61 3.27 -1.63
N ASP A 12 -13.78 3.43 -1.05
CA ASP A 12 -14.26 4.73 -0.61
C ASP A 12 -13.40 5.28 0.54
N GLU A 13 -12.97 4.42 1.45
CA GLU A 13 -12.04 4.82 2.52
C GLU A 13 -10.69 5.24 1.96
N LEU A 14 -10.16 4.51 0.97
CA LEU A 14 -8.90 4.87 0.31
C LEU A 14 -9.00 6.24 -0.38
N ARG A 15 -10.07 6.48 -1.13
CA ARG A 15 -10.36 7.77 -1.77
C ARG A 15 -10.48 8.90 -0.75
N ARG A 16 -11.22 8.65 0.33
CA ARG A 16 -11.39 9.62 1.42
C ARG A 16 -10.06 10.04 2.04
N ARG A 17 -9.13 9.11 2.21
CA ARG A 17 -7.83 9.36 2.83
C ARG A 17 -6.89 10.20 1.97
N ILE A 18 -6.97 10.10 0.64
CA ILE A 18 -6.12 10.91 -0.26
C ILE A 18 -6.66 12.33 -0.50
N LEU A 19 -7.97 12.55 -0.28
CA LEU A 19 -8.63 13.81 -0.59
C LEU A 19 -7.99 15.04 0.06
N PRO A 20 -7.63 15.06 1.36
CA PRO A 20 -6.99 16.22 1.98
C PRO A 20 -5.66 16.59 1.33
N GLN A 21 -4.89 15.60 0.88
CA GLN A 21 -3.63 15.84 0.20
C GLN A 21 -3.83 16.39 -1.21
N ILE A 22 -4.84 15.90 -1.93
CA ILE A 22 -5.23 16.45 -3.23
C ILE A 22 -5.60 17.93 -3.08
N GLN A 23 -6.43 18.26 -2.11
CA GLN A 23 -6.84 19.65 -1.85
C GLN A 23 -5.66 20.56 -1.48
N ARG A 24 -4.71 20.04 -0.71
CA ARG A 24 -3.50 20.77 -0.32
C ARG A 24 -2.58 21.06 -1.52
N LEU A 25 -2.41 20.07 -2.40
CA LEU A 25 -1.51 20.17 -3.55
C LEU A 25 -2.12 20.97 -4.71
N PHE A 26 -3.43 20.90 -4.85
CA PHE A 26 -4.18 21.48 -5.93
C PHE A 26 -5.37 22.30 -5.39
N PRO A 27 -5.12 23.46 -4.75
CA PRO A 27 -6.19 24.25 -4.13
C PRO A 27 -7.25 24.73 -5.13
N ASP A 28 -6.86 24.94 -6.38
CA ASP A 28 -7.74 25.36 -7.49
C ASP A 28 -8.32 24.15 -8.26
N GLY A 29 -8.12 22.94 -7.74
CA GLY A 29 -8.50 21.69 -8.36
C GLY A 29 -7.35 20.99 -9.10
N PRO A 30 -7.33 19.64 -9.10
CA PRO A 30 -6.26 18.88 -9.73
C PRO A 30 -6.32 19.01 -11.27
N PRO A 31 -5.15 19.14 -11.93
CA PRO A 31 -5.10 19.12 -13.40
C PRO A 31 -5.69 17.84 -13.99
N LEU A 32 -6.26 17.93 -15.20
CA LEU A 32 -6.89 16.79 -15.88
C LEU A 32 -5.98 15.56 -15.99
N LYS A 33 -4.68 15.75 -16.16
CA LYS A 33 -3.69 14.66 -16.19
C LYS A 33 -3.63 13.90 -14.87
N VAL A 34 -3.69 14.58 -13.75
CA VAL A 34 -3.72 14.00 -12.40
C VAL A 34 -5.01 13.22 -12.20
N ILE A 35 -6.15 13.81 -12.57
CA ILE A 35 -7.47 13.14 -12.48
C ILE A 35 -7.45 11.83 -13.27
N LYS A 36 -7.10 11.87 -14.55
CA LYS A 36 -7.05 10.69 -15.41
C LYS A 36 -6.08 9.62 -14.90
N ARG A 37 -4.98 10.04 -14.29
CA ARG A 37 -4.03 9.12 -13.68
C ARG A 37 -4.63 8.41 -12.48
N LEU A 38 -5.24 9.14 -11.56
CA LEU A 38 -5.88 8.58 -10.37
C LEU A 38 -7.07 7.69 -10.75
N GLU A 39 -7.86 8.06 -11.76
CA GLU A 39 -8.95 7.22 -12.25
C GLU A 39 -8.48 5.86 -12.78
N ARG A 40 -7.35 5.83 -13.52
CA ARG A 40 -6.77 4.56 -14.00
C ARG A 40 -6.27 3.69 -12.85
N GLU A 41 -5.56 4.29 -11.90
CA GLU A 41 -5.06 3.57 -10.74
C GLU A 41 -6.21 3.10 -9.82
N ASP A 42 -7.23 3.93 -9.61
CA ASP A 42 -8.44 3.59 -8.88
C ASP A 42 -9.12 2.34 -9.45
N LYS A 43 -9.30 2.32 -10.78
CA LYS A 43 -9.87 1.16 -11.47
C LYS A 43 -9.02 -0.10 -11.29
N ALA A 44 -7.71 0.03 -11.34
CA ALA A 44 -6.79 -1.10 -11.14
C ALA A 44 -6.81 -1.61 -9.70
N LEU A 45 -6.93 -0.70 -8.72
CA LEU A 45 -6.99 -1.05 -7.29
C LEU A 45 -8.30 -1.74 -6.89
N GLN A 46 -9.41 -1.55 -7.62
CA GLN A 46 -10.69 -2.21 -7.33
C GLN A 46 -10.60 -3.74 -7.35
N ASP A 47 -9.69 -4.29 -8.16
CA ASP A 47 -9.48 -5.73 -8.29
C ASP A 47 -8.13 -6.19 -7.73
N CYS A 48 -7.42 -5.30 -7.03
CA CYS A 48 -6.08 -5.55 -6.52
C CYS A 48 -6.11 -5.94 -5.02
N PRO A 49 -5.61 -7.11 -4.65
CA PRO A 49 -5.57 -7.53 -3.24
C PRO A 49 -4.72 -6.61 -2.36
N TYR A 50 -3.78 -5.87 -2.95
CA TYR A 50 -2.95 -4.91 -2.24
C TYR A 50 -3.67 -3.64 -1.80
N THR A 51 -4.91 -3.41 -2.21
CA THR A 51 -5.71 -2.26 -1.75
C THR A 51 -5.90 -2.26 -0.24
N TYR A 52 -6.17 -3.42 0.34
CA TYR A 52 -6.20 -3.56 1.81
C TYR A 52 -4.82 -3.35 2.44
N ALA A 53 -3.78 -3.83 1.79
CA ALA A 53 -2.42 -3.62 2.26
C ALA A 53 -2.05 -2.12 2.27
N LEU A 54 -2.49 -1.33 1.28
CA LEU A 54 -2.33 0.14 1.28
C LEU A 54 -3.01 0.81 2.47
N LEU A 55 -4.26 0.42 2.78
CA LEU A 55 -5.00 0.96 3.92
C LEU A 55 -4.32 0.63 5.25
N ILE A 56 -3.88 -0.62 5.41
CA ILE A 56 -3.14 -1.08 6.59
C ILE A 56 -1.82 -0.32 6.72
N MET A 57 -1.08 -0.16 5.60
CA MET A 57 0.19 0.59 5.59
C MET A 57 0.01 2.05 5.96
N ASP A 58 -1.07 2.68 5.53
CA ASP A 58 -1.37 4.06 5.91
C ASP A 58 -1.50 4.20 7.43
N GLU A 59 -2.22 3.30 8.09
CA GLU A 59 -2.35 3.29 9.55
C GLU A 59 -1.00 3.02 10.25
N VAL A 60 -0.28 2.00 9.80
CA VAL A 60 1.00 1.59 10.39
C VAL A 60 2.03 2.71 10.27
N ILE A 61 2.26 3.24 9.08
CA ILE A 61 3.28 4.27 8.85
C ILE A 61 2.92 5.55 9.57
N ARG A 62 1.65 5.94 9.57
CA ARG A 62 1.17 7.10 10.32
C ARG A 62 1.41 6.95 11.82
N LYS A 63 1.14 5.77 12.38
CA LYS A 63 1.36 5.47 13.79
C LYS A 63 2.85 5.45 14.15
N LEU A 64 3.69 4.85 13.31
CA LEU A 64 5.14 4.85 13.48
C LEU A 64 5.70 6.28 13.50
N ARG A 65 5.29 7.11 12.54
CA ARG A 65 5.71 8.52 12.48
C ARG A 65 5.23 9.34 13.68
N TYR A 66 4.04 9.06 14.20
CA TYR A 66 3.56 9.67 15.43
C TYR A 66 4.51 9.38 16.60
N HIS A 67 5.10 8.19 16.65
CA HIS A 67 6.14 7.81 17.62
C HIS A 67 7.54 8.22 17.21
N ARG A 68 7.68 9.15 16.26
CA ARG A 68 8.97 9.69 15.77
C ARG A 68 9.88 8.64 15.13
N MET A 69 9.30 7.55 14.65
CA MET A 69 10.02 6.58 13.85
C MET A 69 9.99 6.96 12.38
N LYS A 70 11.12 6.82 11.69
CA LYS A 70 11.13 6.92 10.24
C LYS A 70 10.54 5.63 9.67
N ALA A 71 9.53 5.75 8.83
CA ALA A 71 8.93 4.64 8.13
C ALA A 71 8.50 5.10 6.74
N VAL A 72 8.93 4.39 5.72
CA VAL A 72 8.63 4.67 4.31
C VAL A 72 8.39 3.39 3.54
N LEU A 73 7.52 3.48 2.54
CA LEU A 73 7.26 2.41 1.60
C LEU A 73 8.17 2.58 0.39
N GLU A 74 8.88 1.52 0.04
CA GLU A 74 9.79 1.45 -1.10
C GLU A 74 9.34 0.41 -2.14
N GLY A 75 10.13 0.24 -3.18
CA GLY A 75 9.89 -0.67 -4.27
C GLY A 75 8.99 -0.06 -5.33
N ARG A 76 8.25 -0.88 -6.06
CA ARG A 76 7.41 -0.39 -7.18
C ARG A 76 6.29 0.54 -6.74
N TRP A 77 5.90 0.49 -5.48
CA TRP A 77 4.86 1.34 -4.89
C TRP A 77 5.21 2.82 -4.88
N TYR A 78 6.49 3.19 -5.04
CA TYR A 78 6.87 4.60 -5.18
C TYR A 78 6.23 5.25 -6.43
N ARG A 79 5.78 4.44 -7.41
CA ARG A 79 5.07 4.91 -8.62
C ARG A 79 3.57 5.03 -8.43
N SER A 80 3.02 4.57 -7.31
CA SER A 80 1.60 4.68 -7.03
C SER A 80 1.23 6.10 -6.60
N GLY A 81 0.28 6.71 -7.31
CA GLY A 81 -0.31 7.99 -6.95
C GLY A 81 -1.02 7.93 -5.60
N TYR A 82 -1.70 6.84 -5.33
CA TYR A 82 -2.34 6.61 -4.05
C TYR A 82 -1.33 6.50 -2.91
N ALA A 83 -0.27 5.70 -3.06
CA ALA A 83 0.77 5.57 -2.03
C ALA A 83 1.46 6.91 -1.75
N TRP A 84 1.71 7.71 -2.78
CA TRP A 84 2.28 9.06 -2.62
C TRP A 84 1.31 10.03 -1.93
N LEU A 85 0.04 10.07 -2.34
CA LEU A 85 -0.98 10.93 -1.73
C LEU A 85 -1.30 10.54 -0.29
N LEU A 86 -1.16 9.27 0.07
CA LEU A 86 -1.20 8.80 1.46
C LEU A 86 0.07 9.19 2.26
N GLY A 87 1.11 9.69 1.58
CA GLY A 87 2.38 10.02 2.22
C GLY A 87 3.20 8.80 2.63
N LEU A 88 2.99 7.65 2.01
CA LEU A 88 3.69 6.40 2.35
C LEU A 88 5.10 6.34 1.77
N THR A 89 5.35 7.04 0.67
CA THR A 89 6.63 7.07 -0.05
C THR A 89 7.39 8.36 0.23
N THR A 90 8.72 8.33 0.05
CA THR A 90 9.54 9.54 0.06
C THR A 90 9.45 10.22 -1.31
N GLY A 91 8.47 11.09 -1.50
CA GLY A 91 8.44 11.93 -2.69
C GLY A 91 9.14 13.26 -2.42
N ASN A 92 10.17 13.60 -3.19
CA ASN A 92 10.63 14.98 -3.30
C ASN A 92 9.58 15.81 -4.06
N GLN A 93 9.46 17.10 -3.75
CA GLN A 93 8.57 17.99 -4.48
C GLN A 93 8.93 18.10 -5.98
N ASP A 94 10.17 17.77 -6.34
CA ASP A 94 10.63 17.70 -7.74
C ASP A 94 10.11 16.48 -8.49
N GLU A 95 9.51 15.51 -7.82
CA GLU A 95 8.95 14.28 -8.41
C GLU A 95 7.48 14.41 -8.83
N GLN A 96 6.89 15.59 -8.81
CA GLN A 96 5.57 15.80 -9.43
C GLN A 96 5.56 15.38 -10.90
N ASP A 97 6.70 15.37 -11.57
CA ASP A 97 6.86 14.90 -12.95
C ASP A 97 6.46 13.44 -13.16
N TRP A 98 6.54 12.58 -12.15
CA TRP A 98 6.11 11.20 -12.33
C TRP A 98 4.60 11.03 -12.46
N PHE A 99 3.78 11.90 -11.87
CA PHE A 99 2.35 11.95 -12.14
C PHE A 99 2.04 12.15 -13.62
N PHE A 100 2.97 12.75 -14.34
CA PHE A 100 2.81 13.12 -15.74
C PHE A 100 3.50 12.14 -16.70
N ARG A 101 4.20 11.11 -16.20
CA ARG A 101 4.78 10.07 -17.04
C ARG A 101 3.68 9.21 -17.64
N GLU A 102 3.88 8.75 -18.88
CA GLU A 102 2.90 7.94 -19.62
C GLU A 102 2.65 6.60 -18.93
N ASN A 103 3.70 6.00 -18.37
CA ASN A 103 3.65 4.67 -17.76
C ASN A 103 3.44 4.78 -16.25
N GLY A 104 2.25 4.40 -15.80
CA GLY A 104 1.85 4.44 -14.43
C GLY A 104 1.98 3.13 -13.67
N PHE A 105 1.74 3.20 -12.37
CA PHE A 105 1.73 2.05 -11.49
C PHE A 105 0.65 1.04 -11.91
N GLU A 106 -0.46 1.49 -12.46
CA GLU A 106 -1.55 0.66 -12.94
C GLU A 106 -1.12 -0.38 -13.97
N GLU A 107 -0.05 -0.13 -14.72
CA GLU A 107 0.51 -1.10 -15.68
C GLU A 107 1.14 -2.32 -15.00
N PHE A 108 1.57 -2.18 -13.74
CA PHE A 108 2.09 -3.28 -12.94
C PHE A 108 1.00 -4.11 -12.27
N LEU A 109 -0.24 -3.60 -12.24
CA LEU A 109 -1.37 -4.28 -11.60
C LEU A 109 -2.14 -5.20 -12.55
N HIS A 110 -1.98 -5.05 -13.87
CA HIS A 110 -2.71 -5.81 -14.88
C HIS A 110 -1.84 -6.28 -16.05
N PRO A 111 -1.85 -7.58 -16.33
CA PRO A 111 -2.07 -8.66 -15.37
C PRO A 111 -0.91 -8.69 -14.38
N ILE A 112 -1.17 -9.04 -13.14
CA ILE A 112 -0.08 -9.33 -12.20
C ILE A 112 0.71 -10.48 -12.82
N ARG A 113 1.89 -10.17 -13.33
CA ARG A 113 2.79 -11.19 -13.86
C ARG A 113 3.38 -11.92 -12.67
N ASP A 114 3.42 -13.25 -12.71
CA ASP A 114 3.93 -14.08 -11.62
C ASP A 114 5.41 -13.78 -11.29
N ASP A 115 6.13 -13.14 -12.22
CA ASP A 115 7.53 -12.72 -12.10
C ASP A 115 7.71 -11.31 -11.53
N GLU A 116 6.64 -10.55 -11.32
CA GLU A 116 6.71 -9.19 -10.81
C GLU A 116 6.47 -9.12 -9.30
N ASP A 117 7.52 -8.77 -8.58
CA ASP A 117 7.45 -8.56 -7.13
C ASP A 117 6.69 -7.26 -6.80
N LEU A 118 5.40 -7.40 -6.47
CA LEU A 118 4.55 -6.34 -5.94
C LEU A 118 4.65 -6.24 -4.42
N SER A 119 5.56 -6.98 -3.78
CA SER A 119 5.70 -6.94 -2.33
C SER A 119 5.88 -5.50 -1.83
N MET A 120 5.21 -5.17 -0.75
CA MET A 120 5.40 -3.91 -0.06
C MET A 120 6.65 -3.98 0.80
N ARG A 121 7.58 -3.08 0.58
CA ARG A 121 8.85 -3.00 1.32
C ARG A 121 8.80 -1.77 2.23
N ILE A 122 8.78 -2.00 3.55
CA ILE A 122 8.84 -0.92 4.54
C ILE A 122 10.27 -0.80 5.03
N ILE A 123 10.83 0.39 4.96
CA ILE A 123 12.13 0.72 5.56
C ILE A 123 11.88 1.48 6.86
N ILE A 124 12.50 1.03 7.94
CA ILE A 124 12.28 1.56 9.29
C ILE A 124 13.60 1.92 9.96
N ALA A 125 13.59 3.02 10.67
CA ALA A 125 14.60 3.42 11.64
C ALA A 125 13.91 3.95 12.92
N PRO A 126 14.43 3.69 14.10
CA PRO A 126 15.61 2.89 14.46
C PRO A 126 15.32 1.36 14.46
N GLN A 127 16.36 0.56 14.70
CA GLN A 127 16.28 -0.92 14.61
C GLN A 127 15.17 -1.55 15.47
N TRP A 128 14.91 -1.03 16.67
CA TRP A 128 13.84 -1.52 17.53
C TRP A 128 12.43 -1.28 16.97
N GLY A 129 12.31 -0.40 15.98
CA GLY A 129 11.04 -0.12 15.30
C GLY A 129 10.48 -1.30 14.50
N LYS A 130 11.31 -2.30 14.15
CA LYS A 130 10.85 -3.46 13.38
C LYS A 130 9.80 -4.29 14.14
N ALA A 131 10.04 -4.59 15.39
CA ALA A 131 9.08 -5.32 16.23
C ALA A 131 7.78 -4.53 16.38
N THR A 132 7.86 -3.24 16.66
CA THR A 132 6.70 -2.34 16.75
C THR A 132 5.92 -2.31 15.43
N CYS A 133 6.59 -2.25 14.29
CA CYS A 133 5.93 -2.28 12.99
C CYS A 133 5.16 -3.58 12.78
N ILE A 134 5.74 -4.74 13.10
CA ILE A 134 5.07 -6.04 12.96
C ILE A 134 3.83 -6.11 13.85
N GLU A 135 3.90 -5.64 15.09
CA GLU A 135 2.75 -5.61 15.98
C GLU A 135 1.64 -4.67 15.47
N LEU A 136 2.00 -3.51 14.95
CA LEU A 136 1.03 -2.60 14.33
C LEU A 136 0.41 -3.20 13.07
N LEU A 137 1.21 -3.91 12.24
CA LEU A 137 0.68 -4.64 11.09
C LEU A 137 -0.34 -5.68 11.50
N ARG A 138 -0.08 -6.46 12.55
CA ARG A 138 -1.03 -7.44 13.08
C ARG A 138 -2.32 -6.79 13.56
N LEU A 139 -2.22 -5.69 14.32
CA LEU A 139 -3.35 -4.95 14.84
C LEU A 139 -4.25 -4.42 13.72
N TYR A 140 -3.69 -3.64 12.81
CA TYR A 140 -4.48 -3.01 11.75
C TYR A 140 -4.93 -3.99 10.66
N ALA A 141 -4.17 -5.07 10.42
CA ALA A 141 -4.66 -6.16 9.56
C ALA A 141 -5.93 -6.79 10.14
N TYR A 142 -5.95 -7.05 11.45
CA TYR A 142 -7.10 -7.61 12.12
C TYR A 142 -8.35 -6.71 12.03
N GLU A 143 -8.18 -5.40 12.17
CA GLU A 143 -9.27 -4.42 12.02
C GLU A 143 -9.91 -4.46 10.62
N TRP A 144 -9.13 -4.81 9.60
CA TRP A 144 -9.57 -4.95 8.21
C TRP A 144 -10.03 -6.37 7.84
N GLY A 145 -10.09 -7.31 8.81
CA GLY A 145 -10.50 -8.69 8.57
C GLY A 145 -9.39 -9.58 8.02
N PHE A 146 -8.14 -9.25 8.33
CA PHE A 146 -6.96 -10.01 7.93
C PHE A 146 -6.10 -10.37 9.14
N TRP A 147 -5.22 -11.34 8.93
CA TRP A 147 -4.14 -11.63 9.86
C TRP A 147 -2.79 -11.69 9.14
N ILE A 148 -1.73 -11.48 9.89
CA ILE A 148 -0.37 -11.52 9.36
C ILE A 148 0.21 -12.89 9.62
N TRP A 149 0.57 -13.58 8.53
CA TRP A 149 1.32 -14.83 8.58
C TRP A 149 2.79 -14.56 8.29
N GLU A 150 3.65 -14.98 9.19
CA GLU A 150 5.10 -14.85 9.07
C GLU A 150 5.65 -16.10 8.38
N CYS A 151 6.22 -15.89 7.19
CA CYS A 151 6.82 -16.96 6.40
C CYS A 151 8.21 -17.32 6.91
N PRO A 152 8.69 -18.55 6.66
CA PRO A 152 10.03 -18.97 7.07
C PRO A 152 11.17 -18.09 6.55
N ASN A 153 10.99 -17.44 5.42
CA ASN A 153 11.95 -16.48 4.83
C ASN A 153 11.90 -15.07 5.45
N GLY A 154 11.04 -14.87 6.48
CA GLY A 154 10.86 -13.58 7.15
C GLY A 154 9.94 -12.60 6.44
N SER A 155 9.37 -12.95 5.28
CA SER A 155 8.30 -12.16 4.67
C SER A 155 6.99 -12.34 5.41
N LEU A 156 6.15 -11.31 5.38
CA LEU A 156 4.81 -11.31 5.98
C LEU A 156 3.76 -11.44 4.88
N LYS A 157 2.74 -12.25 5.10
CA LYS A 157 1.60 -12.40 4.20
C LYS A 157 0.33 -11.90 4.86
N LEU A 158 -0.47 -11.16 4.10
CA LEU A 158 -1.78 -10.67 4.53
C LEU A 158 -2.84 -11.69 4.15
N ILE A 159 -3.35 -12.45 5.12
CA ILE A 159 -4.31 -13.53 4.92
C ILE A 159 -5.70 -13.11 5.41
N ASN A 160 -6.73 -13.30 4.60
CA ASN A 160 -8.10 -13.01 4.98
C ASN A 160 -8.58 -13.98 6.08
N LEU A 161 -9.22 -13.46 7.14
CA LEU A 161 -9.71 -14.22 8.29
C LEU A 161 -10.78 -15.27 7.92
N ASP A 162 -11.58 -14.99 6.89
CA ASP A 162 -12.66 -15.88 6.45
C ASP A 162 -12.16 -17.08 5.64
N HIS A 163 -10.89 -17.12 5.30
CA HIS A 163 -10.31 -18.19 4.51
C HIS A 163 -9.31 -19.03 5.32
N ARG A 164 -9.51 -20.34 5.24
CA ARG A 164 -8.50 -21.29 5.71
C ARG A 164 -7.26 -21.18 4.81
N LEU A 165 -6.10 -21.45 5.39
CA LEU A 165 -4.80 -21.51 4.70
C LEU A 165 -4.81 -22.63 3.63
N ASP A 166 -5.42 -22.35 2.49
CA ASP A 166 -5.18 -23.12 1.28
C ASP A 166 -3.93 -22.55 0.61
N ASP A 167 -2.96 -23.39 0.31
CA ASP A 167 -1.67 -22.99 -0.28
C ASP A 167 -1.83 -22.12 -1.54
N ILE A 168 -2.90 -22.34 -2.30
CA ILE A 168 -3.23 -21.58 -3.52
C ILE A 168 -3.55 -20.10 -3.18
N TYR A 169 -4.22 -19.84 -2.08
CA TYR A 169 -4.57 -18.47 -1.68
C TYR A 169 -3.39 -17.76 -1.01
N ALA A 170 -2.56 -18.48 -0.27
CA ALA A 170 -1.36 -17.94 0.34
C ALA A 170 -0.35 -17.45 -0.72
N ALA A 171 -0.25 -18.12 -1.87
CA ALA A 171 0.60 -17.71 -2.97
C ALA A 171 0.19 -16.34 -3.58
N LYS A 172 -1.12 -16.03 -3.60
CA LYS A 172 -1.68 -14.77 -4.13
C LYS A 172 -1.85 -13.67 -3.07
N ALA A 173 -1.58 -13.99 -1.81
CA ALA A 173 -1.72 -13.05 -0.71
C ALA A 173 -0.71 -11.89 -0.82
N PRO A 174 -1.11 -10.63 -0.53
CA PRO A 174 -0.19 -9.52 -0.46
C PRO A 174 1.00 -9.81 0.45
N SER A 175 2.20 -9.54 -0.04
CA SER A 175 3.45 -9.75 0.67
C SER A 175 3.98 -8.42 1.20
N ILE A 176 4.40 -8.43 2.45
CA ILE A 176 4.96 -7.27 3.15
C ILE A 176 6.33 -7.66 3.70
N ASN A 177 7.33 -6.86 3.44
CA ASN A 177 8.68 -7.05 3.95
C ASN A 177 9.09 -5.83 4.77
N VAL A 178 9.59 -6.07 5.98
CA VAL A 178 10.04 -5.02 6.91
C VAL A 178 11.55 -5.05 6.98
N PHE A 179 12.20 -3.99 6.49
CA PHE A 179 13.63 -3.81 6.49
C PHE A 179 14.06 -2.72 7.47
N LEU A 180 15.26 -2.84 7.97
CA LEU A 180 15.91 -1.78 8.73
C LEU A 180 16.66 -0.86 7.77
N GLU A 181 16.64 0.44 8.07
CA GLU A 181 17.50 1.39 7.37
C GLU A 181 18.96 1.04 7.64
N SER A 182 19.74 0.88 6.58
CA SER A 182 21.17 0.58 6.63
C SER A 182 21.97 1.81 7.05
#